data_915bb62c7b697d51893dcd68823f2295
#
_entry.id   915bb62c7b697d51893dcd68823f2295
#
_cell.length_a   1.000
_cell.length_b   1.000
_cell.length_c   1.000
_cell.angle_alpha   90.00
_cell.angle_beta   90.00
_cell.angle_gamma   90.00
#
_symmetry.space_group_name_H-M   'P 1'
#
loop_
_entity.id
_entity.type
_entity.pdbx_description
1 polymer ?
#
loop_
_entity_poly.entity_id
_entity_poly.type
_entity_poly.pdbx_seq_one_letter_code
_entity_poly.pdbx_strand_id
1 'polypeptide(L)'
;MDFKDQIRQISERIPALKEALNTEEATKTALIMPFIVALGYDVFNPLEVVPEMCCDIGKKKNEKIDYAIMNGDEPVILIECKHWAQNLDLHETQLLRYFTVSKAKFGVLTNGIMYRFYTDIEEPNKMDEKPFFEVDLQNVTSAQIEELKKFHKSYFNVDNVLSTANDLKYMRELKAELAAE
;
A
#
# COMPACT_ATOMS: atom_id res chain seq x y z
N MET A 1 -13.39 -4.07 -18.39
CA MET A 1 -13.15 -2.82 -17.64
C MET A 1 -11.65 -2.69 -17.41
N ASP A 2 -11.07 -1.60 -17.84
CA ASP A 2 -9.64 -1.40 -17.67
C ASP A 2 -9.30 -0.96 -16.23
N PHE A 3 -8.02 -0.90 -15.90
CA PHE A 3 -7.57 -0.56 -14.56
C PHE A 3 -8.05 0.84 -14.14
N LYS A 4 -7.97 1.80 -15.03
CA LYS A 4 -8.40 3.18 -14.75
C LYS A 4 -9.88 3.23 -14.37
N ASP A 5 -10.72 2.52 -15.11
CA ASP A 5 -12.15 2.44 -14.83
C ASP A 5 -12.43 1.77 -13.50
N GLN A 6 -11.69 0.71 -13.17
CA GLN A 6 -11.82 0.02 -11.88
C GLN A 6 -11.47 0.93 -10.71
N ILE A 7 -10.39 1.68 -10.81
CA ILE A 7 -10.00 2.64 -9.76
C ILE A 7 -11.05 3.76 -9.64
N ARG A 8 -11.54 4.29 -10.77
CA ARG A 8 -12.60 5.31 -10.76
C ARG A 8 -13.87 4.79 -10.10
N GLN A 9 -14.24 3.55 -10.36
CA GLN A 9 -15.41 2.93 -9.75
C GLN A 9 -15.26 2.82 -8.22
N ILE A 10 -14.09 2.41 -7.75
CA ILE A 10 -13.81 2.37 -6.31
C ILE A 10 -13.92 3.78 -5.72
N SER A 11 -13.29 4.76 -6.35
CA SER A 11 -13.33 6.16 -5.93
C SER A 11 -14.77 6.67 -5.79
N GLU A 12 -15.60 6.42 -6.77
CA GLU A 12 -16.99 6.87 -6.79
C GLU A 12 -17.85 6.25 -5.69
N ARG A 13 -17.53 5.03 -5.27
CA ARG A 13 -18.28 4.33 -4.22
C ARG A 13 -17.96 4.80 -2.81
N ILE A 14 -16.79 5.40 -2.58
CA ILE A 14 -16.34 5.76 -1.24
C ILE A 14 -17.34 6.66 -0.50
N PRO A 15 -17.83 7.77 -1.07
CA PRO A 15 -18.76 8.66 -0.33
C PRO A 15 -20.04 7.97 0.12
N ALA A 16 -20.54 7.04 -0.68
CA ALA A 16 -21.78 6.31 -0.37
C ALA A 16 -21.59 5.23 0.69
N LEU A 17 -20.38 4.66 0.78
CA LEU A 17 -20.11 3.49 1.63
C LEU A 17 -19.51 3.86 2.98
N LYS A 18 -18.64 4.88 3.04
CA LYS A 18 -17.81 5.11 4.22
C LYS A 18 -18.60 5.27 5.52
N GLU A 19 -19.72 5.95 5.49
CA GLU A 19 -20.52 6.17 6.70
C GLU A 19 -21.15 4.89 7.25
N ALA A 20 -21.26 3.85 6.42
CA ALA A 20 -21.76 2.54 6.83
C ALA A 20 -20.65 1.60 7.33
N LEU A 21 -19.39 2.00 7.21
CA LEU A 21 -18.25 1.16 7.57
C LEU A 21 -17.82 1.45 9.01
N ASN A 22 -18.33 0.68 9.95
CA ASN A 22 -18.15 0.91 11.39
C ASN A 22 -16.93 0.20 11.99
N THR A 23 -16.27 -0.69 11.23
CA THR A 23 -15.14 -1.48 11.71
C THR A 23 -14.00 -1.45 10.69
N GLU A 24 -12.81 -1.81 11.16
CA GLU A 24 -11.66 -2.02 10.27
C GLU A 24 -11.94 -3.15 9.27
N GLU A 25 -12.55 -4.24 9.71
CA GLU A 25 -12.92 -5.36 8.83
C GLU A 25 -13.89 -4.93 7.73
N ALA A 26 -14.87 -4.11 8.05
CA ALA A 26 -15.80 -3.59 7.05
C ALA A 26 -15.07 -2.70 6.02
N THR A 27 -14.13 -1.89 6.47
CA THR A 27 -13.27 -1.07 5.59
C THR A 27 -12.45 -1.96 4.66
N LYS A 28 -11.82 -3.01 5.20
CA LYS A 28 -11.03 -3.96 4.40
C LYS A 28 -11.88 -4.59 3.31
N THR A 29 -13.04 -5.10 3.67
CA THR A 29 -13.92 -5.81 2.75
C THR A 29 -14.49 -4.90 1.66
N ALA A 30 -14.94 -3.70 2.03
CA ALA A 30 -15.66 -2.81 1.11
C ALA A 30 -14.73 -1.94 0.25
N LEU A 31 -13.57 -1.55 0.77
CA LEU A 31 -12.68 -0.59 0.09
C LEU A 31 -11.33 -1.15 -0.31
N ILE A 32 -10.69 -1.93 0.56
CA ILE A 32 -9.30 -2.36 0.35
C ILE A 32 -9.21 -3.62 -0.49
N MET A 33 -10.01 -4.64 -0.20
CA MET A 33 -10.03 -5.84 -1.04
C MET A 33 -10.38 -5.54 -2.50
N PRO A 34 -11.37 -4.68 -2.80
CA PRO A 34 -11.62 -4.28 -4.18
C PRO A 34 -10.42 -3.61 -4.85
N PHE A 35 -9.64 -2.83 -4.10
CA PHE A 35 -8.42 -2.21 -4.61
C PHE A 35 -7.37 -3.27 -4.97
N ILE A 36 -7.14 -4.25 -4.10
CA ILE A 36 -6.22 -5.36 -4.38
C ILE A 36 -6.66 -6.14 -5.61
N VAL A 37 -7.96 -6.39 -5.74
CA VAL A 37 -8.54 -7.06 -6.92
C VAL A 37 -8.32 -6.22 -8.18
N ALA A 38 -8.52 -4.90 -8.10
CA ALA A 38 -8.26 -4.00 -9.23
C ALA A 38 -6.79 -4.04 -9.68
N LEU A 39 -5.87 -4.27 -8.74
CA LEU A 39 -4.45 -4.48 -9.06
C LEU A 39 -4.17 -5.85 -9.70
N GLY A 40 -5.19 -6.67 -9.91
CA GLY A 40 -5.06 -7.95 -10.61
C GLY A 40 -4.70 -9.14 -9.73
N TYR A 41 -4.65 -8.96 -8.41
CA TYR A 41 -4.35 -10.04 -7.48
C TYR A 41 -5.62 -10.74 -7.01
N ASP A 42 -5.55 -12.07 -6.89
CA ASP A 42 -6.67 -12.88 -6.43
C ASP A 42 -6.66 -12.99 -4.91
N VAL A 43 -7.53 -12.21 -4.25
CA VAL A 43 -7.66 -12.20 -2.78
C VAL A 43 -8.20 -13.50 -2.21
N PHE A 44 -8.76 -14.37 -3.06
CA PHE A 44 -9.27 -15.67 -2.64
C PHE A 44 -8.22 -16.79 -2.79
N ASN A 45 -7.05 -16.48 -3.37
CA ASN A 45 -5.96 -17.44 -3.52
C ASN A 45 -4.87 -17.13 -2.49
N PRO A 46 -4.77 -17.95 -1.40
CA PRO A 46 -3.78 -17.71 -0.35
C PRO A 46 -2.33 -17.94 -0.79
N LEU A 47 -2.10 -18.47 -1.97
CA LEU A 47 -0.75 -18.55 -2.54
C LEU A 47 -0.32 -17.22 -3.17
N GLU A 48 -1.26 -16.36 -3.46
CA GLU A 48 -1.02 -15.08 -4.11
C GLU A 48 -1.18 -13.90 -3.13
N VAL A 49 -2.26 -13.91 -2.33
CA VAL A 49 -2.53 -12.90 -1.30
C VAL A 49 -2.76 -13.62 0.02
N VAL A 50 -1.83 -13.45 0.95
CA VAL A 50 -1.95 -14.09 2.28
C VAL A 50 -2.63 -13.10 3.24
N PRO A 51 -3.85 -13.41 3.71
CA PRO A 51 -4.49 -12.59 4.73
C PRO A 51 -3.91 -12.91 6.10
N GLU A 52 -3.80 -11.91 6.96
CA GLU A 52 -3.35 -12.08 8.34
C GLU A 52 -2.04 -12.87 8.46
N MET A 53 -1.04 -12.52 7.64
CA MET A 53 0.27 -13.18 7.70
C MET A 53 0.92 -12.95 9.06
N CYS A 54 1.18 -14.04 9.76
CA CYS A 54 1.78 -13.98 11.09
C CYS A 54 3.28 -13.68 11.00
N CYS A 55 3.75 -12.81 11.91
CA CYS A 55 5.15 -12.55 12.09
C CYS A 55 5.43 -12.39 13.58
N ASP A 56 6.18 -13.32 14.13
CA ASP A 56 6.65 -13.23 15.50
C ASP A 56 8.03 -12.56 15.48
N ILE A 57 8.11 -11.35 16.05
CA ILE A 57 9.35 -10.58 16.10
C ILE A 57 9.78 -10.44 17.57
N GLY A 58 10.88 -11.09 17.91
CA GLY A 58 11.41 -11.05 19.28
C GLY A 58 10.39 -11.57 20.29
N LYS A 59 10.02 -10.73 21.26
CA LYS A 59 9.04 -11.08 22.29
C LYS A 59 7.60 -10.85 21.88
N LYS A 60 7.37 -10.16 20.74
CA LYS A 60 6.03 -9.90 20.25
C LYS A 60 5.55 -11.09 19.43
N LYS A 61 4.48 -11.71 19.88
CA LYS A 61 3.85 -12.88 19.25
C LYS A 61 2.46 -12.53 18.76
N ASN A 62 2.00 -13.27 17.77
CA ASN A 62 0.69 -13.10 17.14
C ASN A 62 0.51 -11.74 16.45
N GLU A 63 1.62 -11.07 16.10
CA GLU A 63 1.54 -9.91 15.22
C GLU A 63 1.23 -10.37 13.80
N LYS A 64 0.34 -9.64 13.13
CA LYS A 64 -0.13 -10.00 11.81
C LYS A 64 -0.10 -8.80 10.89
N ILE A 65 0.31 -9.03 9.65
CA ILE A 65 0.13 -8.08 8.56
C ILE A 65 -1.21 -8.42 7.88
N ASP A 66 -2.02 -7.41 7.60
CA ASP A 66 -3.38 -7.64 7.07
C ASP A 66 -3.37 -8.40 5.75
N TYR A 67 -2.50 -8.00 4.81
CA TYR A 67 -2.31 -8.72 3.56
C TYR A 67 -0.85 -8.72 3.16
N ALA A 68 -0.40 -9.84 2.61
CA ALA A 68 0.91 -9.93 1.96
C ALA A 68 0.71 -10.44 0.54
N ILE A 69 1.20 -9.67 -0.44
CA ILE A 69 1.22 -10.12 -1.83
C ILE A 69 2.50 -10.89 -2.02
N MET A 70 2.38 -12.11 -2.52
CA MET A 70 3.47 -13.07 -2.59
C MET A 70 4.13 -13.07 -3.97
N ASN A 71 5.44 -13.29 -3.97
CA ASN A 71 6.21 -13.63 -5.15
C ASN A 71 6.83 -15.01 -4.86
N GLY A 72 6.16 -16.08 -5.31
CA GLY A 72 6.52 -17.43 -4.90
C GLY A 72 6.27 -17.62 -3.40
N ASP A 73 7.30 -18.06 -2.68
CA ASP A 73 7.21 -18.35 -1.25
C ASP A 73 7.50 -17.13 -0.35
N GLU A 74 7.78 -15.98 -0.93
CA GLU A 74 8.18 -14.79 -0.18
C GLU A 74 7.26 -13.61 -0.43
N PRO A 75 6.96 -12.81 0.61
CA PRO A 75 6.19 -11.59 0.43
C PRO A 75 7.01 -10.55 -0.33
N VAL A 76 6.36 -9.85 -1.26
CA VAL A 76 6.97 -8.75 -2.01
C VAL A 76 6.33 -7.41 -1.65
N ILE A 77 5.04 -7.40 -1.34
CA ILE A 77 4.31 -6.21 -0.89
C ILE A 77 3.55 -6.55 0.39
N LEU A 78 3.76 -5.76 1.42
CA LEU A 78 3.02 -5.88 2.69
C LEU A 78 1.98 -4.77 2.76
N ILE A 79 0.78 -5.09 3.20
CA ILE A 79 -0.32 -4.13 3.31
C ILE A 79 -0.87 -4.13 4.73
N GLU A 80 -0.80 -2.98 5.40
CA GLU A 80 -1.43 -2.76 6.69
C GLU A 80 -2.64 -1.86 6.52
N CYS A 81 -3.76 -2.28 7.09
CA CYS A 81 -5.06 -1.64 6.94
C CYS A 81 -5.53 -1.00 8.23
N LYS A 82 -6.19 0.15 8.12
CA LYS A 82 -6.82 0.86 9.23
C LYS A 82 -8.27 1.17 8.86
N HIS A 83 -9.09 1.45 9.85
CA HIS A 83 -10.44 1.94 9.62
C HIS A 83 -10.39 3.24 8.80
N TRP A 84 -11.38 3.46 7.93
CA TRP A 84 -11.36 4.60 6.99
C TRP A 84 -11.24 5.97 7.67
N ALA A 85 -11.70 6.11 8.91
CA ALA A 85 -11.63 7.36 9.65
C ALA A 85 -10.34 7.55 10.44
N GLN A 86 -9.46 6.53 10.48
CA GLN A 86 -8.20 6.63 11.20
C GLN A 86 -7.13 7.36 10.39
N ASN A 87 -6.31 8.13 11.11
CA ASN A 87 -5.10 8.70 10.53
C ASN A 87 -4.06 7.60 10.30
N LEU A 88 -3.26 7.79 9.26
CA LEU A 88 -2.20 6.84 8.91
C LEU A 88 -0.89 7.29 9.55
N ASP A 89 -0.60 6.75 10.72
CA ASP A 89 0.66 6.97 11.43
C ASP A 89 1.52 5.72 11.31
N LEU A 90 2.74 5.88 10.77
CA LEU A 90 3.67 4.79 10.58
C LEU A 90 4.35 4.35 11.88
N HIS A 91 4.41 5.21 12.90
CA HIS A 91 5.10 4.92 14.15
C HIS A 91 4.46 3.74 14.89
N GLU A 92 5.30 2.81 15.35
CA GLU A 92 4.89 1.62 16.09
C GLU A 92 3.96 0.66 15.31
N THR A 93 3.92 0.77 13.97
CA THR A 93 3.09 -0.12 13.17
C THR A 93 3.73 -1.50 12.99
N GLN A 94 2.89 -2.50 12.82
CA GLN A 94 3.33 -3.85 12.46
C GLN A 94 4.03 -3.86 11.11
N LEU A 95 3.57 -2.99 10.18
CA LEU A 95 4.16 -2.85 8.86
C LEU A 95 5.66 -2.52 8.94
N LEU A 96 6.01 -1.51 9.73
CA LEU A 96 7.39 -1.08 9.90
C LEU A 96 8.27 -2.21 10.45
N ARG A 97 7.79 -2.90 11.48
CA ARG A 97 8.52 -4.00 12.11
C ARG A 97 8.66 -5.19 11.17
N TYR A 98 7.58 -5.57 10.51
CA TYR A 98 7.59 -6.75 9.66
C TYR A 98 8.43 -6.55 8.40
N PHE A 99 8.39 -5.36 7.83
CA PHE A 99 9.23 -5.03 6.67
C PHE A 99 10.71 -5.30 6.96
N THR A 100 11.17 -4.93 8.16
CA THR A 100 12.59 -5.07 8.55
C THR A 100 13.05 -6.53 8.55
N VAL A 101 12.19 -7.48 8.93
CA VAL A 101 12.56 -8.90 9.06
C VAL A 101 12.13 -9.75 7.89
N SER A 102 11.34 -9.21 6.97
CA SER A 102 10.88 -9.93 5.77
C SER A 102 11.77 -9.59 4.58
N LYS A 103 11.49 -10.25 3.45
CA LYS A 103 12.13 -9.92 2.17
C LYS A 103 11.25 -9.02 1.31
N ALA A 104 10.20 -8.46 1.88
CA ALA A 104 9.33 -7.54 1.15
C ALA A 104 10.11 -6.31 0.67
N LYS A 105 9.73 -5.83 -0.50
CA LYS A 105 10.34 -4.65 -1.13
C LYS A 105 9.49 -3.41 -0.97
N PHE A 106 8.20 -3.58 -0.74
CA PHE A 106 7.25 -2.47 -0.63
C PHE A 106 6.31 -2.68 0.55
N GLY A 107 5.96 -1.58 1.20
CA GLY A 107 4.94 -1.55 2.23
C GLY A 107 3.84 -0.56 1.85
N VAL A 108 2.61 -0.92 2.12
CA VAL A 108 1.44 -0.07 1.89
C VAL A 108 0.70 0.11 3.20
N LEU A 109 0.51 1.36 3.60
CA LEU A 109 -0.33 1.71 4.74
C LEU A 109 -1.58 2.41 4.20
N THR A 110 -2.76 1.90 4.55
CA THR A 110 -4.00 2.41 3.98
C THR A 110 -5.15 2.37 4.96
N ASN A 111 -6.08 3.33 4.82
CA ASN A 111 -7.39 3.31 5.46
C ASN A 111 -8.52 3.12 4.44
N GLY A 112 -8.20 2.66 3.23
CA GLY A 112 -9.17 2.45 2.16
C GLY A 112 -9.46 3.69 1.32
N ILE A 113 -9.12 4.86 1.81
CA ILE A 113 -9.27 6.14 1.10
C ILE A 113 -7.89 6.67 0.72
N MET A 114 -7.00 6.78 1.69
CA MET A 114 -5.62 7.18 1.50
C MET A 114 -4.74 5.93 1.43
N TYR A 115 -3.83 5.91 0.47
CA TYR A 115 -2.83 4.85 0.30
C TYR A 115 -1.44 5.48 0.33
N ARG A 116 -0.58 4.99 1.21
CA ARG A 116 0.82 5.42 1.33
C ARG A 116 1.73 4.26 0.99
N PHE A 117 2.63 4.47 0.05
CA PHE A 117 3.55 3.45 -0.48
C PHE A 117 4.97 3.74 -0.01
N TYR A 118 5.60 2.75 0.60
CA TYR A 118 6.94 2.85 1.20
C TYR A 118 7.89 1.83 0.60
N THR A 119 9.16 2.16 0.62
CA THR A 119 10.25 1.24 0.31
C THR A 119 11.47 1.59 1.20
N ASP A 120 12.64 1.03 0.89
CA ASP A 120 13.86 1.19 1.68
C ASP A 120 14.97 1.89 0.90
N ILE A 121 14.71 3.11 0.42
CA ILE A 121 15.69 3.88 -0.37
C ILE A 121 16.87 4.35 0.50
N GLU A 122 16.58 4.82 1.71
CA GLU A 122 17.59 5.42 2.59
C GLU A 122 18.56 4.39 3.16
N GLU A 123 18.04 3.25 3.60
CA GLU A 123 18.83 2.20 4.23
C GLU A 123 18.24 0.83 3.88
N PRO A 124 19.05 -0.11 3.33
CA PRO A 124 18.54 -1.42 2.94
C PRO A 124 17.83 -2.14 4.09
N ASN A 125 16.68 -2.73 3.79
CA ASN A 125 15.84 -3.51 4.71
C ASN A 125 15.24 -2.71 5.86
N LYS A 126 15.34 -1.38 5.81
CA LYS A 126 14.68 -0.50 6.76
C LYS A 126 13.73 0.42 6.00
N MET A 127 12.45 0.28 6.25
CA MET A 127 11.44 1.07 5.55
C MET A 127 11.65 2.57 5.83
N ASP A 128 11.59 3.39 4.77
CA ASP A 128 11.72 4.83 4.88
C ASP A 128 10.62 5.41 5.77
N GLU A 129 10.91 6.50 6.47
CA GLU A 129 9.91 7.18 7.30
C GLU A 129 8.82 7.86 6.47
N LYS A 130 9.16 8.28 5.25
CA LYS A 130 8.25 8.98 4.35
C LYS A 130 7.87 8.10 3.17
N PRO A 131 6.58 8.11 2.77
CA PRO A 131 6.17 7.37 1.59
C PRO A 131 6.79 8.00 0.33
N PHE A 132 7.14 7.15 -0.64
CA PHE A 132 7.58 7.65 -1.95
C PHE A 132 6.38 8.04 -2.83
N PHE A 133 5.20 7.52 -2.53
CA PHE A 133 3.98 7.81 -3.26
C PHE A 133 2.80 7.77 -2.29
N GLU A 134 1.92 8.77 -2.43
CA GLU A 134 0.70 8.88 -1.63
C GLU A 134 -0.45 9.25 -2.55
N VAL A 135 -1.59 8.60 -2.37
CA VAL A 135 -2.77 8.87 -3.19
C VAL A 135 -4.04 8.84 -2.34
N ASP A 136 -4.87 9.85 -2.55
CA ASP A 136 -6.23 9.93 -2.02
C ASP A 136 -7.19 9.47 -3.12
N LEU A 137 -7.83 8.30 -2.94
CA LEU A 137 -8.71 7.76 -3.97
C LEU A 137 -9.93 8.63 -4.22
N GLN A 138 -10.36 9.47 -3.28
CA GLN A 138 -11.47 10.39 -3.50
C GLN A 138 -11.11 11.53 -4.45
N ASN A 139 -9.82 11.84 -4.58
CA ASN A 139 -9.30 12.92 -5.43
C ASN A 139 -8.21 12.42 -6.37
N VAL A 140 -8.29 11.15 -6.80
CA VAL A 140 -7.27 10.54 -7.62
C VAL A 140 -7.22 11.14 -9.02
N THR A 141 -6.01 11.48 -9.47
CA THR A 141 -5.77 12.01 -10.81
C THR A 141 -5.40 10.90 -11.79
N SER A 142 -5.52 11.18 -13.09
CA SER A 142 -5.11 10.22 -14.12
C SER A 142 -3.60 9.89 -14.02
N ALA A 143 -2.77 10.87 -13.70
CA ALA A 143 -1.33 10.64 -13.51
C ALA A 143 -1.07 9.71 -12.32
N GLN A 144 -1.80 9.88 -11.22
CA GLN A 144 -1.68 8.99 -10.06
C GLN A 144 -2.15 7.57 -10.37
N ILE A 145 -3.19 7.41 -11.19
CA ILE A 145 -3.65 6.08 -11.62
C ILE A 145 -2.55 5.39 -12.45
N GLU A 146 -1.84 6.12 -13.30
CA GLU A 146 -0.72 5.56 -14.05
C GLU A 146 0.42 5.09 -13.11
N GLU A 147 0.68 5.81 -12.01
CA GLU A 147 1.65 5.37 -11.00
C GLU A 147 1.15 4.11 -10.27
N LEU A 148 -0.13 4.07 -9.87
CA LEU A 148 -0.75 2.89 -9.26
C LEU A 148 -0.66 1.67 -10.17
N LYS A 149 -0.79 1.86 -11.48
CA LYS A 149 -0.75 0.79 -12.48
C LYS A 149 0.55 0.00 -12.45
N LYS A 150 1.65 0.62 -11.99
CA LYS A 150 2.95 -0.05 -11.88
C LYS A 150 2.93 -1.17 -10.83
N PHE A 151 1.96 -1.15 -9.91
CA PHE A 151 1.74 -2.21 -8.93
C PHE A 151 0.79 -3.30 -9.43
N HIS A 152 0.13 -3.08 -10.56
CA HIS A 152 -0.77 -4.07 -11.16
C HIS A 152 0.03 -5.32 -11.53
N LYS A 153 -0.53 -6.50 -11.22
CA LYS A 153 0.13 -7.80 -11.43
C LYS A 153 0.75 -7.95 -12.82
N SER A 154 0.06 -7.47 -13.85
CA SER A 154 0.52 -7.60 -15.25
C SER A 154 1.72 -6.70 -15.59
N TYR A 155 1.95 -5.65 -14.81
CA TYR A 155 3.00 -4.66 -15.07
C TYR A 155 4.05 -4.59 -13.97
N PHE A 156 3.82 -5.28 -12.85
CA PHE A 156 4.66 -5.17 -11.68
C PHE A 156 6.07 -5.69 -11.94
N ASN A 157 7.05 -4.82 -11.73
CA ASN A 157 8.47 -5.13 -11.81
C ASN A 157 9.15 -4.33 -10.71
N VAL A 158 9.84 -5.04 -9.81
CA VAL A 158 10.46 -4.43 -8.62
C VAL A 158 11.42 -3.30 -9.02
N ASP A 159 12.29 -3.53 -10.01
CA ASP A 159 13.27 -2.52 -10.42
C ASP A 159 12.61 -1.28 -11.00
N ASN A 160 11.54 -1.44 -11.77
CA ASN A 160 10.79 -0.33 -12.35
C ASN A 160 10.12 0.51 -11.25
N VAL A 161 9.51 -0.13 -10.25
CA VAL A 161 8.89 0.59 -9.14
C VAL A 161 9.96 1.28 -8.27
N LEU A 162 11.10 0.64 -8.03
CA LEU A 162 12.22 1.26 -7.29
C LEU A 162 12.77 2.48 -8.04
N SER A 163 12.90 2.42 -9.36
CA SER A 163 13.31 3.56 -10.18
C SER A 163 12.31 4.71 -10.04
N THR A 164 11.02 4.41 -10.11
CA THR A 164 9.96 5.39 -9.89
C THR A 164 10.03 6.00 -8.50
N ALA A 165 10.25 5.19 -7.47
CA ALA A 165 10.36 5.66 -6.09
C ALA A 165 11.53 6.64 -5.92
N ASN A 166 12.69 6.34 -6.52
CA ASN A 166 13.84 7.24 -6.51
C ASN A 166 13.53 8.57 -7.22
N ASP A 167 12.89 8.53 -8.37
CA ASP A 167 12.51 9.73 -9.13
C ASP A 167 11.52 10.60 -8.35
N LEU A 168 10.51 10.00 -7.74
CA LEU A 168 9.51 10.72 -6.96
C LEU A 168 10.13 11.35 -5.72
N LYS A 169 11.04 10.65 -5.05
CA LYS A 169 11.76 11.18 -3.90
C LYS A 169 12.63 12.37 -4.30
N TYR A 170 13.38 12.24 -5.37
CA TYR A 170 14.24 13.33 -5.90
C TYR A 170 13.40 14.57 -6.21
N MET A 171 12.28 14.40 -6.91
CA MET A 171 11.40 15.51 -7.25
C MET A 171 10.81 16.20 -6.02
N ARG A 172 10.45 15.42 -4.98
CA ARG A 172 9.95 15.98 -3.73
C ARG A 172 11.02 16.81 -3.02
N GLU A 173 12.25 16.32 -2.95
CA GLU A 173 13.36 17.04 -2.34
C GLU A 173 13.71 18.32 -3.11
N LEU A 174 13.69 18.25 -4.44
CA LEU A 174 13.93 19.42 -5.28
C LEU A 174 12.87 20.50 -5.08
N LYS A 175 11.60 20.12 -4.99
CA LYS A 175 10.50 21.05 -4.71
C LYS A 175 10.65 21.70 -3.33
N ALA A 176 11.08 20.95 -2.32
CA ALA A 176 11.32 21.47 -0.99
C ALA A 176 12.47 22.51 -0.98
N GLU A 177 13.56 22.25 -1.70
CA GLU A 177 14.67 23.19 -1.84
C GLU A 177 14.24 24.48 -2.54
N LEU A 178 13.48 24.37 -3.63
CA LEU A 178 12.99 25.52 -4.35
C LEU A 178 12.01 26.37 -3.53
N ALA A 179 11.20 25.73 -2.69
CA ALA A 179 10.27 26.42 -1.80
C ALA A 179 11.01 27.15 -0.65
N ALA A 180 12.21 26.71 -0.28
CA ALA A 180 13.00 27.32 0.79
C ALA A 180 13.79 28.55 0.33
N GLU A 181 13.92 28.79 -0.96
CA GLU A 181 14.51 30.00 -1.54
C GLU A 181 13.47 31.18 -1.56
#